data_4b9c87485f402b207f55091064540371
#
_entry.id   4b9c87485f402b207f55091064540371
#
_cell.length_a   1.000
_cell.length_b   1.000
_cell.length_c   1.000
_cell.angle_alpha   90.00
_cell.angle_beta   90.00
_cell.angle_gamma   90.00
#
_symmetry.space_group_name_H-M   'P 1'
#
loop_
_entity.id
_entity.type
_entity.pdbx_description
1 polymer ?
#
loop_
_entity_poly.entity_id
_entity_poly.type
_entity_poly.pdbx_seq_one_letter_code
_entity_poly.pdbx_strand_id
1 'polypeptide(L)'
;MKTQSEDMPVKQQEHFKKQRDFLAYRMKKLSAKQEHFIEKTAVLKEKIRKKYEDMKRVLDEDLRITMCQLDMEQEAMERTTKEKIERCYQLMQDLEQQLSETDKQLDQDKAHNLDRISETDRRIMETLNVTDPKCIQMDEFKNEQLLSLTVNLLLFIRSQVPVTKKLFQSYAQEVVLNPDSAHPKLIISPEGNSVTYTDTWQEVPENPFRFDTTLNVISQEGFKEGRNYWEVQVIGKTYWELGLTYPSIPRKGHEEQCWLGRGPESWCVEYFNGDYTAWHNGVPHELTHLTGKQFQRIGVFSSSYGGLVCFIGSDTMTPFYTFCVGTFTDALHQAVCPGHDNQGTNWKPLLICDASRFGPIL
;
A
#
# COMPACT_ATOMS: atom_id res chain seq x y z
N MET A 1 -25.27 -59.24 -55.50
CA MET A 1 -25.11 -58.59 -54.21
C MET A 1 -23.67 -58.73 -53.73
N LYS A 2 -22.72 -58.04 -54.37
CA LYS A 2 -21.27 -58.02 -53.97
C LYS A 2 -20.59 -56.69 -54.24
N THR A 3 -21.21 -55.54 -54.04
CA THR A 3 -20.62 -54.21 -54.31
C THR A 3 -20.72 -53.22 -53.20
N GLN A 4 -21.24 -53.59 -52.03
CA GLN A 4 -21.34 -52.66 -50.88
C GLN A 4 -20.24 -52.80 -49.77
N SER A 5 -19.40 -53.87 -49.86
CA SER A 5 -18.40 -54.16 -48.81
C SER A 5 -17.01 -53.55 -49.06
N GLU A 6 -16.67 -53.16 -50.31
CA GLU A 6 -15.36 -52.61 -50.68
C GLU A 6 -15.25 -51.08 -50.55
N ASP A 7 -16.39 -50.38 -50.53
CA ASP A 7 -16.44 -48.92 -50.44
C ASP A 7 -16.25 -48.35 -48.98
N MET A 8 -16.44 -49.17 -48.00
CA MET A 8 -16.35 -48.71 -46.55
C MET A 8 -14.92 -48.35 -46.12
N PRO A 9 -13.87 -49.12 -46.43
CA PRO A 9 -12.49 -48.76 -46.06
C PRO A 9 -12.01 -47.49 -46.74
N VAL A 10 -12.39 -47.26 -47.98
CA VAL A 10 -11.99 -46.07 -48.77
C VAL A 10 -12.62 -44.81 -48.22
N LYS A 11 -13.90 -44.83 -47.88
CA LYS A 11 -14.60 -43.68 -47.22
C LYS A 11 -14.03 -43.37 -45.85
N GLN A 12 -13.66 -44.37 -45.07
CA GLN A 12 -13.02 -44.19 -43.76
C GLN A 12 -11.63 -43.59 -43.90
N GLN A 13 -10.84 -44.00 -44.92
CA GLN A 13 -9.53 -43.42 -45.19
C GLN A 13 -9.62 -41.95 -45.65
N GLU A 14 -10.59 -41.61 -46.49
CA GLU A 14 -10.86 -40.22 -46.88
C GLU A 14 -11.28 -39.35 -45.67
N HIS A 15 -12.09 -39.88 -44.76
CA HIS A 15 -12.51 -39.21 -43.56
C HIS A 15 -11.28 -38.90 -42.67
N PHE A 16 -10.40 -39.85 -42.44
CA PHE A 16 -9.18 -39.63 -41.65
C PHE A 16 -8.22 -38.65 -42.34
N LYS A 17 -8.11 -38.65 -43.66
CA LYS A 17 -7.33 -37.66 -44.42
C LYS A 17 -7.87 -36.24 -44.16
N LYS A 18 -9.18 -36.03 -44.26
CA LYS A 18 -9.81 -34.72 -44.00
C LYS A 18 -9.59 -34.26 -42.56
N GLN A 19 -9.69 -35.16 -41.57
CA GLN A 19 -9.42 -34.84 -40.20
C GLN A 19 -7.95 -34.47 -39.98
N ARG A 20 -7.01 -35.21 -40.55
CA ARG A 20 -5.57 -34.91 -40.50
C ARG A 20 -5.28 -33.53 -41.08
N ASP A 21 -5.82 -33.24 -42.26
CA ASP A 21 -5.59 -31.97 -42.95
C ASP A 21 -6.20 -30.80 -42.21
N PHE A 22 -7.34 -30.99 -41.58
CA PHE A 22 -7.94 -30.00 -40.67
C PHE A 22 -7.08 -29.75 -39.41
N LEU A 23 -6.56 -30.79 -38.77
CA LEU A 23 -5.65 -30.67 -37.64
C LEU A 23 -4.34 -29.98 -38.04
N ALA A 24 -3.76 -30.34 -39.20
CA ALA A 24 -2.56 -29.68 -39.72
C ALA A 24 -2.79 -28.17 -39.96
N TYR A 25 -3.94 -27.80 -40.52
CA TYR A 25 -4.32 -26.39 -40.67
C TYR A 25 -4.45 -25.67 -39.29
N ARG A 26 -5.11 -26.31 -38.33
CA ARG A 26 -5.22 -25.73 -36.97
C ARG A 26 -3.87 -25.57 -36.29
N MET A 27 -3.00 -26.58 -36.38
CA MET A 27 -1.63 -26.51 -35.83
C MET A 27 -0.86 -25.34 -36.43
N LYS A 28 -0.88 -25.19 -37.78
CA LYS A 28 -0.22 -24.06 -38.46
C LYS A 28 -0.74 -22.71 -37.95
N LYS A 29 -2.07 -22.58 -37.76
CA LYS A 29 -2.69 -21.36 -37.26
C LYS A 29 -2.31 -21.06 -35.80
N LEU A 30 -2.20 -22.09 -34.96
CA LEU A 30 -1.76 -21.96 -33.56
C LEU A 30 -0.28 -21.60 -33.47
N SER A 31 0.60 -22.21 -34.26
CA SER A 31 2.02 -21.86 -34.33
C SER A 31 2.23 -20.40 -34.73
N ALA A 32 1.52 -19.92 -35.74
CA ALA A 32 1.61 -18.51 -36.15
C ALA A 32 1.13 -17.54 -35.05
N LYS A 33 0.08 -17.91 -34.30
CA LYS A 33 -0.35 -17.12 -33.16
C LYS A 33 0.68 -17.12 -32.00
N GLN A 34 1.31 -18.28 -31.78
CA GLN A 34 2.36 -18.41 -30.76
C GLN A 34 3.58 -17.54 -31.08
N GLU A 35 4.07 -17.61 -32.34
CA GLU A 35 5.17 -16.75 -32.78
C GLU A 35 4.86 -15.27 -32.63
N HIS A 36 3.68 -14.85 -33.08
CA HIS A 36 3.24 -13.47 -32.94
C HIS A 36 3.15 -13.02 -31.45
N PHE A 37 2.68 -13.91 -30.56
CA PHE A 37 2.64 -13.63 -29.14
C PHE A 37 4.03 -13.50 -28.54
N ILE A 38 4.97 -14.38 -28.90
CA ILE A 38 6.36 -14.35 -28.46
C ILE A 38 7.02 -13.03 -28.89
N GLU A 39 6.85 -12.64 -30.16
CA GLU A 39 7.41 -11.39 -30.69
C GLU A 39 6.85 -10.16 -29.95
N LYS A 40 5.52 -10.06 -29.80
CA LYS A 40 4.90 -8.96 -29.03
C LYS A 40 5.40 -8.90 -27.60
N THR A 41 5.55 -10.05 -26.96
CA THR A 41 6.04 -10.13 -25.58
C THR A 41 7.49 -9.67 -25.49
N ALA A 42 8.34 -10.04 -26.44
CA ALA A 42 9.73 -9.61 -26.50
C ALA A 42 9.85 -8.07 -26.63
N VAL A 43 9.07 -7.48 -27.52
CA VAL A 43 9.02 -6.01 -27.71
C VAL A 43 8.53 -5.32 -26.43
N LEU A 44 7.51 -5.85 -25.76
CA LEU A 44 7.00 -5.31 -24.52
C LEU A 44 8.04 -5.39 -23.40
N LYS A 45 8.71 -6.52 -23.24
CA LYS A 45 9.79 -6.71 -22.27
C LYS A 45 10.90 -5.67 -22.43
N GLU A 46 11.30 -5.40 -23.67
CA GLU A 46 12.34 -4.40 -23.97
C GLU A 46 11.88 -2.98 -23.65
N LYS A 47 10.63 -2.61 -23.98
CA LYS A 47 10.04 -1.32 -23.62
C LYS A 47 10.00 -1.12 -22.09
N ILE A 48 9.62 -2.17 -21.37
CA ILE A 48 9.58 -2.12 -19.90
C ILE A 48 11.00 -1.95 -19.35
N ARG A 49 11.98 -2.75 -19.81
CA ARG A 49 13.37 -2.65 -19.35
C ARG A 49 13.89 -1.23 -19.52
N LYS A 50 13.72 -0.65 -20.71
CA LYS A 50 14.15 0.73 -20.99
C LYS A 50 13.51 1.75 -20.03
N LYS A 51 12.22 1.58 -19.69
CA LYS A 51 11.56 2.47 -18.73
C LYS A 51 12.13 2.35 -17.31
N TYR A 52 12.49 1.14 -16.89
CA TYR A 52 13.16 0.96 -15.60
C TYR A 52 14.57 1.57 -15.58
N GLU A 53 15.32 1.46 -16.68
CA GLU A 53 16.62 2.11 -16.82
C GLU A 53 16.49 3.64 -16.79
N ASP A 54 15.48 4.21 -17.46
CA ASP A 54 15.19 5.65 -17.41
C ASP A 54 14.86 6.10 -15.99
N MET A 55 13.99 5.35 -15.24
CA MET A 55 13.67 5.65 -13.84
C MET A 55 14.92 5.61 -12.95
N LYS A 56 15.75 4.56 -13.10
CA LYS A 56 17.00 4.44 -12.32
C LYS A 56 17.89 5.65 -12.54
N ARG A 57 18.09 6.06 -13.78
CA ARG A 57 18.92 7.23 -14.11
C ARG A 57 18.39 8.52 -13.47
N VAL A 58 17.06 8.73 -13.47
CA VAL A 58 16.45 9.91 -12.83
C VAL A 58 16.65 9.87 -11.32
N LEU A 59 16.50 8.71 -10.68
CA LEU A 59 16.70 8.56 -9.24
C LEU A 59 18.17 8.73 -8.83
N ASP A 60 19.12 8.22 -9.63
CA ASP A 60 20.55 8.38 -9.41
C ASP A 60 20.96 9.86 -9.52
N GLU A 61 20.40 10.62 -10.48
CA GLU A 61 20.65 12.04 -10.65
C GLU A 61 20.04 12.88 -9.52
N ASP A 62 18.81 12.57 -9.10
CA ASP A 62 18.15 13.24 -7.97
C ASP A 62 18.93 13.03 -6.67
N LEU A 63 19.39 11.79 -6.42
CA LEU A 63 20.26 11.50 -5.29
C LEU A 63 21.54 12.34 -5.33
N ARG A 64 22.21 12.41 -6.50
CA ARG A 64 23.44 13.18 -6.66
C ARG A 64 23.22 14.66 -6.35
N ILE A 65 22.12 15.24 -6.85
CA ILE A 65 21.78 16.66 -6.60
C ILE A 65 21.51 16.87 -5.11
N THR A 66 20.72 16.01 -4.49
CA THR A 66 20.36 16.10 -3.07
C THR A 66 21.60 16.00 -2.17
N MET A 67 22.49 15.04 -2.42
CA MET A 67 23.74 14.91 -1.66
C MET A 67 24.63 16.14 -1.82
N CYS A 68 24.78 16.65 -3.04
CA CYS A 68 25.57 17.86 -3.29
C CYS A 68 25.01 19.09 -2.55
N GLN A 69 23.67 19.22 -2.44
CA GLN A 69 23.05 20.30 -1.68
C GLN A 69 23.33 20.18 -0.18
N LEU A 70 23.23 18.98 0.39
CA LEU A 70 23.55 18.73 1.80
C LEU A 70 25.03 19.01 2.11
N ASP A 71 25.94 18.59 1.23
CA ASP A 71 27.37 18.86 1.37
C ASP A 71 27.65 20.37 1.36
N MET A 72 27.03 21.14 0.46
CA MET A 72 27.13 22.59 0.42
C MET A 72 26.59 23.27 1.69
N GLU A 73 25.46 22.79 2.22
CA GLU A 73 24.88 23.30 3.47
C GLU A 73 25.82 23.01 4.66
N GLN A 74 26.39 21.80 4.71
CA GLN A 74 27.37 21.43 5.73
C GLN A 74 28.62 22.31 5.66
N GLU A 75 29.23 22.46 4.49
CA GLU A 75 30.42 23.31 4.32
C GLU A 75 30.17 24.78 4.72
N ALA A 76 29.00 25.33 4.37
CA ALA A 76 28.63 26.69 4.75
C ALA A 76 28.46 26.80 6.29
N MET A 77 27.89 25.82 6.93
CA MET A 77 27.72 25.76 8.40
C MET A 77 29.09 25.63 9.09
N GLU A 78 29.95 24.72 8.61
CA GLU A 78 31.31 24.55 9.15
C GLU A 78 32.11 25.85 9.05
N ARG A 79 32.06 26.55 7.91
CA ARG A 79 32.73 27.85 7.72
C ARG A 79 32.21 28.88 8.72
N THR A 80 30.89 29.03 8.83
CA THR A 80 30.27 29.98 9.77
C THR A 80 30.64 29.68 11.22
N THR A 81 30.63 28.41 11.57
CA THR A 81 30.99 27.96 12.91
C THR A 81 32.46 28.22 13.23
N LYS A 82 33.34 27.93 12.28
CA LYS A 82 34.76 28.19 12.42
C LYS A 82 35.08 29.70 12.60
N GLU A 83 34.40 30.57 11.84
CA GLU A 83 34.54 32.01 12.00
C GLU A 83 34.06 32.48 13.39
N LYS A 84 32.99 31.93 13.92
CA LYS A 84 32.50 32.25 15.27
C LYS A 84 33.46 31.77 16.34
N ILE A 85 33.99 30.57 16.23
CA ILE A 85 35.01 30.03 17.15
C ILE A 85 36.26 30.91 17.14
N GLU A 86 36.74 31.33 15.98
CA GLU A 86 37.90 32.19 15.87
C GLU A 86 37.71 33.55 16.56
N ARG A 87 36.51 34.16 16.40
CA ARG A 87 36.17 35.40 17.12
C ARG A 87 36.20 35.23 18.64
N CYS A 88 35.63 34.12 19.14
CA CYS A 88 35.70 33.80 20.56
C CYS A 88 37.14 33.62 21.04
N TYR A 89 37.96 32.96 20.25
CA TYR A 89 39.37 32.72 20.57
C TYR A 89 40.20 34.03 20.63
N GLN A 90 39.98 34.91 19.65
CA GLN A 90 40.62 36.26 19.67
C GLN A 90 40.20 37.08 20.90
N LEU A 91 38.91 37.11 21.25
CA LEU A 91 38.42 37.79 22.44
C LEU A 91 39.01 37.19 23.73
N MET A 92 39.15 35.89 23.80
CA MET A 92 39.75 35.21 24.94
C MET A 92 41.22 35.58 25.09
N GLN A 93 42.02 35.66 23.99
CA GLN A 93 43.40 36.13 24.02
C GLN A 93 43.52 37.59 24.46
N ASP A 94 42.65 38.48 23.95
CA ASP A 94 42.59 39.88 24.39
C ASP A 94 42.34 39.99 25.89
N LEU A 95 41.43 39.21 26.43
CA LEU A 95 41.11 39.15 27.86
C LEU A 95 42.30 38.64 28.71
N GLU A 96 42.98 37.60 28.26
CA GLU A 96 44.14 37.03 28.92
C GLU A 96 45.30 38.08 28.97
N GLN A 97 45.49 38.83 27.89
CA GLN A 97 46.45 39.91 27.86
C GLN A 97 46.09 41.02 28.84
N GLN A 98 44.82 41.46 28.87
CA GLN A 98 44.33 42.48 29.83
C GLN A 98 44.45 42.02 31.29
N LEU A 99 44.17 40.77 31.58
CA LEU A 99 44.42 40.20 32.91
C LEU A 99 45.87 40.27 33.33
N SER A 100 46.79 39.89 32.42
CA SER A 100 48.25 39.98 32.65
C SER A 100 48.75 41.40 32.83
N GLU A 101 48.18 42.39 32.12
CA GLU A 101 48.51 43.81 32.28
C GLU A 101 47.96 44.36 33.58
N THR A 102 46.75 43.97 34.00
CA THR A 102 46.11 44.41 35.25
C THR A 102 46.87 43.88 36.46
N ASP A 103 47.31 42.62 36.43
CA ASP A 103 48.17 42.05 37.49
C ASP A 103 49.50 42.78 37.67
N LYS A 104 50.01 43.40 36.61
CA LYS A 104 51.26 44.19 36.62
C LYS A 104 51.05 45.65 37.10
N GLN A 105 49.82 46.17 37.06
CA GLN A 105 49.48 47.58 37.32
C GLN A 105 48.66 47.77 38.60
N LEU A 106 48.71 46.85 39.60
CA LEU A 106 47.88 46.87 40.79
C LEU A 106 47.99 48.11 41.67
N ASP A 107 48.85 49.10 41.29
CA ASP A 107 49.15 50.28 42.12
C ASP A 107 48.87 51.69 41.52
N GLN A 108 48.37 51.86 40.32
CA GLN A 108 48.08 53.19 39.77
C GLN A 108 46.85 53.24 38.82
N ASP A 109 45.89 54.16 39.20
CA ASP A 109 44.72 54.65 38.43
C ASP A 109 43.43 53.78 38.35
N LYS A 110 42.55 53.92 39.38
CA LYS A 110 41.20 53.34 39.40
C LYS A 110 40.22 53.90 38.36
N ALA A 111 40.35 55.13 37.87
CA ALA A 111 39.39 55.74 36.94
C ALA A 111 39.56 55.24 35.51
N HIS A 112 40.79 55.04 35.04
CA HIS A 112 41.07 54.55 33.67
C HIS A 112 40.72 53.04 33.49
N ASN A 113 40.75 52.29 34.58
CA ASN A 113 40.38 50.89 34.59
C ASN A 113 38.85 50.68 34.44
N LEU A 114 38.00 51.59 34.96
CA LEU A 114 36.53 51.44 34.83
C LEU A 114 36.04 51.59 33.39
N ASP A 115 36.60 52.54 32.59
CA ASP A 115 36.23 52.72 31.21
C ASP A 115 36.68 51.53 30.33
N ARG A 116 37.86 50.95 30.62
CA ARG A 116 38.36 49.73 29.91
C ARG A 116 37.51 48.50 30.21
N ILE A 117 37.07 48.34 31.47
CA ILE A 117 36.18 47.25 31.85
C ILE A 117 34.84 47.39 31.13
N SER A 118 34.24 48.58 31.09
CA SER A 118 32.96 48.82 30.38
C SER A 118 33.05 48.54 28.87
N GLU A 119 34.14 48.90 28.22
CA GLU A 119 34.36 48.62 26.78
C GLU A 119 34.60 47.14 26.55
N THR A 120 35.27 46.43 27.44
CA THR A 120 35.53 45.04 27.37
C THR A 120 34.21 44.25 27.57
N ASP A 121 33.38 44.60 28.52
CA ASP A 121 32.05 44.00 28.77
C ASP A 121 31.17 44.20 27.52
N ARG A 122 31.19 45.38 26.88
CA ARG A 122 30.45 45.62 25.64
C ARG A 122 30.89 44.67 24.54
N ARG A 123 32.19 44.50 24.30
CA ARG A 123 32.76 43.59 23.29
C ARG A 123 32.42 42.14 23.57
N ILE A 124 32.44 41.72 24.84
CA ILE A 124 32.01 40.38 25.24
C ILE A 124 30.53 40.15 24.88
N MET A 125 29.66 41.09 25.25
CA MET A 125 28.23 40.99 24.96
C MET A 125 27.94 40.97 23.46
N GLU A 126 28.62 41.79 22.66
CA GLU A 126 28.48 41.76 21.20
C GLU A 126 28.95 40.43 20.61
N THR A 127 30.06 39.88 21.09
CA THR A 127 30.59 38.60 20.62
C THR A 127 29.71 37.46 21.04
N LEU A 128 29.19 37.42 22.25
CA LEU A 128 28.23 36.39 22.71
C LEU A 128 26.97 36.39 21.87
N ASN A 129 26.40 37.58 21.60
CA ASN A 129 25.21 37.68 20.75
C ASN A 129 25.40 37.13 19.34
N VAL A 130 26.58 37.42 18.73
CA VAL A 130 26.89 36.95 17.35
C VAL A 130 27.28 35.49 17.32
N THR A 131 27.83 34.95 18.40
CA THR A 131 28.36 33.58 18.46
C THR A 131 27.44 32.62 19.23
N ASP A 132 26.22 33.04 19.62
CA ASP A 132 25.28 32.17 20.32
C ASP A 132 25.10 30.84 19.56
N PRO A 133 25.38 29.70 20.21
CA PRO A 133 25.16 28.39 19.62
C PRO A 133 23.73 28.17 19.11
N LYS A 134 22.73 28.81 19.71
CA LYS A 134 21.33 28.75 19.27
C LYS A 134 21.10 29.34 17.88
N CYS A 135 22.02 30.16 17.37
CA CYS A 135 21.98 30.70 16.00
C CYS A 135 22.53 29.72 14.95
N ILE A 136 23.05 28.55 15.38
CA ILE A 136 23.55 27.50 14.51
C ILE A 136 22.53 26.37 14.55
N GLN A 137 21.50 26.46 13.72
CA GLN A 137 20.47 25.41 13.61
C GLN A 137 20.44 24.83 12.21
N MET A 138 20.45 23.51 12.14
CA MET A 138 20.09 22.80 10.93
C MET A 138 18.59 22.93 10.72
N ASP A 139 18.11 23.05 9.50
CA ASP A 139 16.68 23.01 9.20
C ASP A 139 16.17 21.57 9.32
N GLU A 140 15.94 21.15 10.57
CA GLU A 140 15.47 19.80 10.89
C GLU A 140 14.12 19.48 10.21
N PHE A 141 13.24 20.47 10.10
CA PHE A 141 11.93 20.31 9.46
C PHE A 141 12.08 19.99 7.95
N LYS A 142 12.97 20.71 7.25
CA LYS A 142 13.27 20.45 5.84
C LYS A 142 13.86 19.05 5.65
N ASN A 143 14.79 18.65 6.52
CA ASN A 143 15.45 17.35 6.45
C ASN A 143 14.47 16.19 6.76
N GLU A 144 13.58 16.35 7.74
CA GLU A 144 12.51 15.38 8.01
C GLU A 144 11.53 15.25 6.84
N GLN A 145 11.16 16.36 6.19
CA GLN A 145 10.32 16.31 4.99
C GLN A 145 11.01 15.58 3.83
N LEU A 146 12.30 15.83 3.60
CA LEU A 146 13.06 15.15 2.56
C LEU A 146 13.15 13.65 2.82
N LEU A 147 13.45 13.26 4.07
CA LEU A 147 13.47 11.86 4.49
C LEU A 147 12.11 11.20 4.32
N SER A 148 11.04 11.86 4.75
CA SER A 148 9.65 11.38 4.61
C SER A 148 9.27 11.19 3.15
N LEU A 149 9.62 12.13 2.26
CA LEU A 149 9.41 12.02 0.82
C LEU A 149 10.14 10.81 0.24
N THR A 150 11.40 10.61 0.62
CA THR A 150 12.22 9.48 0.16
C THR A 150 11.64 8.14 0.60
N VAL A 151 11.20 8.05 1.87
CA VAL A 151 10.53 6.86 2.41
C VAL A 151 9.22 6.57 1.67
N ASN A 152 8.40 7.59 1.43
CA ASN A 152 7.14 7.45 0.70
C ASN A 152 7.37 7.00 -0.76
N LEU A 153 8.39 7.55 -1.42
CA LEU A 153 8.77 7.13 -2.78
C LEU A 153 9.24 5.66 -2.79
N LEU A 154 10.04 5.26 -1.81
CA LEU A 154 10.49 3.87 -1.66
C LEU A 154 9.32 2.92 -1.42
N LEU A 155 8.38 3.29 -0.55
CA LEU A 155 7.15 2.54 -0.30
C LEU A 155 6.31 2.44 -1.57
N PHE A 156 6.15 3.53 -2.32
CA PHE A 156 5.43 3.54 -3.60
C PHE A 156 6.08 2.59 -4.62
N ILE A 157 7.40 2.62 -4.78
CA ILE A 157 8.13 1.74 -5.70
C ILE A 157 8.04 0.27 -5.24
N ARG A 158 8.19 -0.01 -3.94
CA ARG A 158 8.11 -1.37 -3.36
C ARG A 158 6.71 -1.94 -3.45
N SER A 159 5.72 -1.15 -3.09
CA SER A 159 4.33 -1.59 -3.05
C SER A 159 3.79 -1.91 -4.44
N GLN A 160 4.32 -1.25 -5.47
CA GLN A 160 3.83 -1.36 -6.83
C GLN A 160 2.29 -1.21 -6.92
N VAL A 161 1.72 -0.37 -6.02
CA VAL A 161 0.29 -0.08 -6.02
C VAL A 161 -0.07 0.57 -7.34
N PRO A 162 -1.06 0.06 -8.06
CA PRO A 162 -1.49 0.66 -9.31
C PRO A 162 -1.95 2.09 -9.12
N VAL A 163 -1.64 2.98 -10.06
CA VAL A 163 -2.02 4.41 -10.00
C VAL A 163 -3.27 4.72 -10.80
N THR A 164 -3.83 3.75 -11.52
CA THR A 164 -5.04 3.92 -12.32
C THR A 164 -6.03 2.79 -12.10
N LYS A 165 -7.32 3.08 -12.20
CA LYS A 165 -8.39 2.09 -12.09
C LYS A 165 -8.22 0.93 -13.06
N LYS A 166 -7.89 1.20 -14.33
CA LYS A 166 -7.65 0.16 -15.32
C LYS A 166 -6.51 -0.80 -14.92
N LEU A 167 -5.44 -0.27 -14.32
CA LEU A 167 -4.33 -1.09 -13.88
C LEU A 167 -4.70 -1.95 -12.67
N PHE A 168 -5.50 -1.45 -11.72
CA PHE A 168 -6.07 -2.29 -10.66
C PHE A 168 -6.93 -3.41 -11.25
N GLN A 169 -7.85 -3.06 -12.11
CA GLN A 169 -8.78 -4.00 -12.76
C GLN A 169 -8.07 -5.07 -13.60
N SER A 170 -6.85 -4.81 -14.08
CA SER A 170 -6.04 -5.82 -14.77
C SER A 170 -5.57 -6.98 -13.89
N TYR A 171 -5.60 -6.80 -12.60
CA TYR A 171 -5.28 -7.83 -11.60
C TYR A 171 -6.55 -8.45 -10.99
N ALA A 172 -7.72 -8.15 -11.57
CA ALA A 172 -8.99 -8.63 -11.03
C ALA A 172 -9.07 -10.15 -11.07
N GLN A 173 -9.53 -10.69 -9.95
CA GLN A 173 -9.78 -12.12 -9.78
C GLN A 173 -11.28 -12.36 -9.73
N GLU A 174 -11.70 -13.51 -10.22
CA GLU A 174 -13.03 -14.02 -9.98
C GLU A 174 -13.14 -14.45 -8.52
N VAL A 175 -14.15 -13.97 -7.83
CA VAL A 175 -14.37 -14.26 -6.41
C VAL A 175 -15.73 -14.92 -6.25
N VAL A 176 -15.73 -16.15 -5.76
CA VAL A 176 -16.92 -16.92 -5.44
C VAL A 176 -16.94 -17.17 -3.93
N LEU A 177 -17.97 -16.69 -3.25
CA LEU A 177 -18.16 -16.90 -1.82
C LEU A 177 -18.45 -18.36 -1.52
N ASN A 178 -17.87 -18.88 -0.43
CA ASN A 178 -18.05 -20.26 -0.01
C ASN A 178 -19.27 -20.38 0.95
N PRO A 179 -20.39 -20.95 0.52
CA PRO A 179 -21.57 -21.11 1.37
C PRO A 179 -21.32 -21.97 2.63
N ASP A 180 -20.31 -22.87 2.58
CA ASP A 180 -19.96 -23.70 3.73
C ASP A 180 -19.22 -22.91 4.82
N SER A 181 -18.64 -21.77 4.48
CA SER A 181 -18.03 -20.86 5.46
C SER A 181 -19.01 -19.85 6.04
N ALA A 182 -20.12 -19.58 5.36
CA ALA A 182 -21.05 -18.53 5.72
C ALA A 182 -21.75 -18.77 7.06
N HIS A 183 -21.90 -17.70 7.86
CA HIS A 183 -22.75 -17.73 9.05
C HIS A 183 -24.20 -18.07 8.67
N PRO A 184 -24.96 -18.85 9.48
CA PRO A 184 -26.34 -19.28 9.15
C PRO A 184 -27.35 -18.15 8.93
N LYS A 185 -27.07 -16.93 9.35
CA LYS A 185 -27.88 -15.74 9.06
C LYS A 185 -27.46 -15.01 7.78
N LEU A 186 -26.67 -15.64 6.91
CA LEU A 186 -26.28 -15.10 5.62
C LEU A 186 -26.91 -15.89 4.48
N ILE A 187 -27.45 -15.18 3.51
CA ILE A 187 -27.94 -15.73 2.25
C ILE A 187 -26.92 -15.39 1.17
N ILE A 188 -26.34 -16.43 0.56
CA ILE A 188 -25.41 -16.30 -0.57
C ILE A 188 -26.21 -16.56 -1.86
N SER A 189 -25.99 -15.75 -2.91
CA SER A 189 -26.60 -16.01 -4.22
C SER A 189 -26.12 -17.34 -4.83
N PRO A 190 -26.89 -17.95 -5.71
CA PRO A 190 -26.49 -19.21 -6.39
C PRO A 190 -25.16 -19.10 -7.13
N GLU A 191 -24.84 -17.93 -7.67
CA GLU A 191 -23.58 -17.63 -8.35
C GLU A 191 -22.41 -17.39 -7.39
N GLY A 192 -22.67 -17.30 -6.08
CA GLY A 192 -21.66 -17.03 -5.05
C GLY A 192 -21.08 -15.61 -5.07
N ASN A 193 -21.72 -14.68 -5.76
CA ASN A 193 -21.21 -13.31 -5.95
C ASN A 193 -21.94 -12.25 -5.13
N SER A 194 -22.94 -12.62 -4.33
CA SER A 194 -23.59 -11.68 -3.42
C SER A 194 -23.92 -12.31 -2.07
N VAL A 195 -23.96 -11.47 -1.04
CA VAL A 195 -24.31 -11.88 0.32
C VAL A 195 -25.24 -10.86 0.96
N THR A 196 -26.27 -11.37 1.64
CA THR A 196 -27.26 -10.56 2.34
C THR A 196 -27.45 -11.10 3.76
N TYR A 197 -27.62 -10.23 4.72
CA TYR A 197 -28.03 -10.61 6.08
C TYR A 197 -29.53 -10.89 6.13
N THR A 198 -29.93 -11.86 6.94
CA THR A 198 -31.30 -12.15 7.30
C THR A 198 -31.42 -12.44 8.78
N ASP A 199 -32.53 -12.02 9.41
CA ASP A 199 -32.80 -12.37 10.79
C ASP A 199 -33.19 -13.87 10.96
N THR A 200 -33.63 -14.51 9.88
CA THR A 200 -34.02 -15.91 9.85
C THR A 200 -32.79 -16.80 9.83
N TRP A 201 -32.69 -17.69 10.80
CA TRP A 201 -31.67 -18.74 10.83
C TRP A 201 -31.88 -19.70 9.68
N GLN A 202 -30.87 -19.86 8.80
CA GLN A 202 -30.95 -20.78 7.66
C GLN A 202 -30.62 -22.20 8.12
N GLU A 203 -31.37 -23.19 7.63
CA GLU A 203 -31.05 -24.60 7.82
C GLU A 203 -29.87 -25.02 6.95
N VAL A 204 -28.68 -24.88 7.47
CA VAL A 204 -27.43 -25.24 6.79
C VAL A 204 -26.68 -26.31 7.60
N PRO A 205 -25.99 -27.26 6.95
CA PRO A 205 -25.19 -28.26 7.65
C PRO A 205 -24.13 -27.62 8.53
N GLU A 206 -24.03 -28.14 9.76
CA GLU A 206 -22.87 -27.77 10.61
C GLU A 206 -21.56 -28.30 10.01
N ASN A 207 -20.55 -27.50 10.05
CA ASN A 207 -19.20 -27.90 9.70
C ASN A 207 -18.17 -27.04 10.45
N PRO A 208 -16.90 -27.49 10.59
CA PRO A 208 -15.89 -26.75 11.33
C PRO A 208 -15.45 -25.45 10.64
N PHE A 209 -15.71 -25.29 9.36
CA PHE A 209 -15.31 -24.10 8.57
C PHE A 209 -16.35 -22.98 8.60
N ARG A 210 -17.56 -23.27 9.07
CA ARG A 210 -18.66 -22.29 9.15
C ARG A 210 -18.47 -21.35 10.32
N PHE A 211 -18.58 -20.04 10.07
CA PHE A 211 -18.69 -19.05 11.14
C PHE A 211 -19.99 -19.25 11.91
N ASP A 212 -19.93 -19.27 13.24
CA ASP A 212 -21.10 -19.51 14.11
C ASP A 212 -21.57 -18.26 14.86
N THR A 213 -20.73 -17.25 14.99
CA THR A 213 -21.01 -16.03 15.76
C THR A 213 -20.89 -14.77 14.90
N THR A 214 -19.82 -14.65 14.15
CA THR A 214 -19.58 -13.48 13.31
C THR A 214 -20.26 -13.64 11.96
N LEU A 215 -20.86 -12.56 11.45
CA LEU A 215 -21.61 -12.56 10.17
C LEU A 215 -20.66 -12.57 8.96
N ASN A 216 -19.69 -13.47 8.99
CA ASN A 216 -18.64 -13.56 7.99
C ASN A 216 -18.89 -14.67 6.96
N VAL A 217 -18.36 -14.46 5.78
CA VAL A 217 -18.16 -15.47 4.74
C VAL A 217 -16.84 -15.19 4.05
N ILE A 218 -16.15 -16.24 3.60
CA ILE A 218 -14.90 -16.10 2.80
C ILE A 218 -15.08 -16.72 1.42
N SER A 219 -14.14 -16.41 0.52
CA SER A 219 -14.10 -17.00 -0.82
C SER A 219 -13.76 -18.49 -0.80
N GLN A 220 -14.20 -19.22 -1.84
CA GLN A 220 -13.85 -20.63 -2.05
C GLN A 220 -12.34 -20.78 -2.30
N GLU A 221 -11.81 -20.00 -3.21
CA GLU A 221 -10.41 -20.01 -3.59
C GLU A 221 -9.65 -18.89 -2.88
N GLY A 222 -8.43 -19.19 -2.45
CA GLY A 222 -7.47 -18.23 -1.93
C GLY A 222 -6.32 -18.03 -2.92
N PHE A 223 -5.53 -16.97 -2.70
CA PHE A 223 -4.33 -16.69 -3.48
C PHE A 223 -3.15 -16.41 -2.54
N LYS A 224 -1.96 -16.82 -2.91
CA LYS A 224 -0.73 -16.63 -2.11
C LYS A 224 0.26 -15.70 -2.78
N GLU A 225 0.26 -15.65 -4.10
CA GLU A 225 1.28 -14.97 -4.89
C GLU A 225 0.68 -13.98 -5.88
N GLY A 226 1.53 -13.08 -6.37
CA GLY A 226 1.19 -12.14 -7.41
C GLY A 226 0.50 -10.88 -6.90
N ARG A 227 -0.21 -10.25 -7.82
CA ARG A 227 -1.07 -9.10 -7.57
C ARG A 227 -2.50 -9.52 -7.80
N ASN A 228 -3.36 -9.23 -6.84
CA ASN A 228 -4.76 -9.62 -6.88
C ASN A 228 -5.63 -8.41 -6.56
N TYR A 229 -6.75 -8.30 -7.25
CA TYR A 229 -7.69 -7.21 -7.08
C TYR A 229 -9.13 -7.74 -7.14
N TRP A 230 -10.02 -7.15 -6.37
CA TRP A 230 -11.46 -7.39 -6.44
C TRP A 230 -12.23 -6.15 -6.01
N GLU A 231 -13.47 -6.00 -6.49
CA GLU A 231 -14.35 -4.89 -6.13
C GLU A 231 -15.65 -5.41 -5.53
N VAL A 232 -16.18 -4.66 -4.57
CA VAL A 232 -17.49 -4.92 -3.96
C VAL A 232 -18.36 -3.67 -4.04
N GLN A 233 -19.58 -3.85 -4.51
CA GLN A 233 -20.59 -2.81 -4.51
C GLN A 233 -21.25 -2.75 -3.13
N VAL A 234 -21.21 -1.55 -2.52
CA VAL A 234 -21.70 -1.28 -1.15
C VAL A 234 -22.84 -0.25 -1.14
N ILE A 235 -23.52 -0.07 -2.26
CA ILE A 235 -24.54 0.97 -2.44
C ILE A 235 -25.68 0.82 -1.44
N GLY A 236 -25.88 1.86 -0.63
CA GLY A 236 -26.97 1.94 0.35
C GLY A 236 -26.81 1.02 1.54
N LYS A 237 -25.61 0.55 1.80
CA LYS A 237 -25.23 -0.13 3.03
C LYS A 237 -24.90 0.89 4.11
N THR A 238 -25.27 0.57 5.35
CA THR A 238 -24.94 1.39 6.53
C THR A 238 -23.94 0.69 7.46
N TYR A 239 -23.74 -0.62 7.25
CA TYR A 239 -22.72 -1.40 7.94
C TYR A 239 -22.19 -2.51 7.04
N TRP A 240 -20.87 -2.62 6.95
CA TRP A 240 -20.16 -3.71 6.29
C TRP A 240 -18.68 -3.77 6.72
N GLU A 241 -18.08 -4.98 6.59
CA GLU A 241 -16.64 -5.17 6.68
C GLU A 241 -16.17 -5.93 5.43
N LEU A 242 -15.06 -5.48 4.84
CA LEU A 242 -14.45 -6.09 3.66
C LEU A 242 -12.95 -6.25 3.90
N GLY A 243 -12.40 -7.39 3.50
CA GLY A 243 -10.98 -7.59 3.69
C GLY A 243 -10.42 -8.89 3.14
N LEU A 244 -9.27 -9.24 3.64
CA LEU A 244 -8.56 -10.47 3.35
C LEU A 244 -8.25 -11.19 4.66
N THR A 245 -8.27 -12.51 4.62
CA THR A 245 -7.95 -13.34 5.78
C THR A 245 -7.20 -14.60 5.39
N TYR A 246 -6.35 -15.09 6.28
CA TYR A 246 -5.86 -16.46 6.20
C TYR A 246 -6.99 -17.46 6.55
N PRO A 247 -6.94 -18.71 6.04
CA PRO A 247 -7.91 -19.73 6.37
C PRO A 247 -7.93 -20.10 7.86
N SER A 248 -6.86 -19.77 8.58
CA SER A 248 -6.71 -20.02 10.02
C SER A 248 -7.52 -19.11 10.93
N ILE A 249 -8.22 -18.10 10.40
CA ILE A 249 -9.10 -17.25 11.20
C ILE A 249 -10.07 -18.12 12.03
N PRO A 250 -10.22 -17.90 13.34
CA PRO A 250 -11.14 -18.65 14.18
C PRO A 250 -12.59 -18.56 13.66
N ARG A 251 -13.26 -19.72 13.58
CA ARG A 251 -14.62 -19.83 13.03
C ARG A 251 -15.68 -19.95 14.10
N LYS A 252 -15.29 -20.37 15.30
CA LYS A 252 -16.18 -20.73 16.39
C LYS A 252 -15.89 -19.90 17.62
N GLY A 253 -16.97 -19.50 18.30
CA GLY A 253 -16.89 -18.77 19.57
C GLY A 253 -17.11 -17.28 19.46
N HIS A 254 -17.04 -16.60 20.61
CA HIS A 254 -17.36 -15.17 20.77
C HIS A 254 -16.11 -14.32 20.97
N GLU A 255 -14.91 -14.91 20.85
CA GLU A 255 -13.65 -14.20 21.03
C GLU A 255 -13.47 -13.14 19.93
N GLU A 256 -12.89 -12.01 20.28
CA GLU A 256 -12.69 -10.91 19.34
C GLU A 256 -11.89 -11.34 18.09
N GLN A 257 -11.01 -12.31 18.22
CA GLN A 257 -10.21 -12.87 17.12
C GLN A 257 -11.06 -13.48 15.98
N CYS A 258 -12.31 -13.87 16.25
CA CYS A 258 -13.23 -14.36 15.22
C CYS A 258 -13.74 -13.26 14.27
N TRP A 259 -13.57 -12.00 14.64
CA TRP A 259 -14.02 -10.85 13.85
C TRP A 259 -12.92 -10.43 12.88
N LEU A 260 -13.32 -9.96 11.70
CA LEU A 260 -12.37 -9.51 10.70
C LEU A 260 -11.51 -8.35 11.25
N GLY A 261 -10.20 -8.46 11.05
CA GLY A 261 -9.22 -7.47 11.51
C GLY A 261 -8.95 -7.47 13.02
N ARG A 262 -9.61 -8.31 13.83
CA ARG A 262 -9.36 -8.33 15.27
C ARG A 262 -8.30 -9.35 15.69
N GLY A 263 -7.99 -10.32 14.83
CA GLY A 263 -6.86 -11.23 14.97
C GLY A 263 -5.71 -10.93 14.00
N PRO A 264 -4.56 -11.60 14.16
CA PRO A 264 -3.41 -11.42 13.27
C PRO A 264 -3.63 -12.05 11.87
N GLU A 265 -4.68 -12.86 11.70
CA GLU A 265 -4.98 -13.59 10.47
C GLU A 265 -5.69 -12.74 9.40
N SER A 266 -6.18 -11.54 9.75
CA SER A 266 -7.03 -10.78 8.84
C SER A 266 -6.76 -9.27 8.84
N TRP A 267 -7.06 -8.65 7.71
CA TRP A 267 -6.97 -7.21 7.45
C TRP A 267 -8.27 -6.75 6.82
N CYS A 268 -8.94 -5.78 7.41
CA CYS A 268 -10.20 -5.30 6.87
C CYS A 268 -10.37 -3.78 6.99
N VAL A 269 -11.31 -3.26 6.23
CA VAL A 269 -11.94 -1.96 6.43
C VAL A 269 -13.39 -2.21 6.84
N GLU A 270 -13.79 -1.59 7.93
CA GLU A 270 -15.15 -1.52 8.46
C GLU A 270 -15.76 -0.17 8.08
N TYR A 271 -17.01 -0.19 7.67
CA TYR A 271 -17.85 0.99 7.53
C TYR A 271 -19.04 0.88 8.45
N PHE A 272 -19.26 1.88 9.27
CA PHE A 272 -20.42 1.95 10.15
C PHE A 272 -20.97 3.38 10.24
N ASN A 273 -22.19 3.58 9.74
CA ASN A 273 -22.95 4.84 9.82
C ASN A 273 -22.19 6.11 9.40
N GLY A 274 -21.32 6.02 8.42
CA GLY A 274 -20.56 7.18 7.89
C GLY A 274 -19.09 7.20 8.25
N ASP A 275 -18.67 6.36 9.19
CA ASP A 275 -17.28 6.26 9.62
C ASP A 275 -16.59 5.01 9.05
N TYR A 276 -15.31 5.17 8.76
CA TYR A 276 -14.45 4.12 8.22
C TYR A 276 -13.32 3.84 9.19
N THR A 277 -13.07 2.56 9.47
CA THR A 277 -11.97 2.12 10.32
C THR A 277 -11.23 0.97 9.65
N ALA A 278 -9.92 1.06 9.55
CA ALA A 278 -9.07 -0.05 9.12
C ALA A 278 -8.60 -0.84 10.33
N TRP A 279 -8.72 -2.19 10.27
CA TRP A 279 -8.44 -3.06 11.40
C TRP A 279 -7.43 -4.14 11.05
N HIS A 280 -6.46 -4.36 11.93
CA HIS A 280 -5.58 -5.52 11.93
C HIS A 280 -5.09 -5.81 13.34
N ASN A 281 -5.10 -7.10 13.73
CA ASN A 281 -4.62 -7.59 15.02
C ASN A 281 -5.20 -6.81 16.22
N GLY A 282 -6.50 -6.48 16.16
CA GLY A 282 -7.20 -5.72 17.20
C GLY A 282 -6.86 -4.23 17.24
N VAL A 283 -6.00 -3.74 16.35
CA VAL A 283 -5.62 -2.32 16.32
C VAL A 283 -6.48 -1.57 15.30
N PRO A 284 -7.29 -0.57 15.74
CA PRO A 284 -8.05 0.29 14.86
C PRO A 284 -7.22 1.45 14.33
N HIS A 285 -7.48 1.81 13.07
CA HIS A 285 -7.01 3.04 12.45
C HIS A 285 -8.22 3.79 11.89
N GLU A 286 -8.64 4.84 12.57
CA GLU A 286 -9.75 5.68 12.14
C GLU A 286 -9.38 6.45 10.87
N LEU A 287 -10.20 6.31 9.82
CA LEU A 287 -9.96 6.95 8.53
C LEU A 287 -10.71 8.29 8.43
N THR A 288 -10.36 9.23 9.30
CA THR A 288 -11.05 10.54 9.46
C THR A 288 -11.12 11.35 8.16
N HIS A 289 -10.18 11.17 7.24
CA HIS A 289 -10.18 11.80 5.93
C HIS A 289 -11.32 11.31 5.01
N LEU A 290 -12.02 10.23 5.38
CA LEU A 290 -13.16 9.65 4.67
C LEU A 290 -14.51 9.96 5.35
N THR A 291 -14.51 10.54 6.55
CA THR A 291 -15.75 10.84 7.29
C THR A 291 -16.72 11.64 6.43
N GLY A 292 -17.97 11.18 6.37
CA GLY A 292 -19.04 11.78 5.58
C GLY A 292 -18.97 11.50 4.07
N LYS A 293 -17.93 10.81 3.57
CA LYS A 293 -17.87 10.38 2.16
C LYS A 293 -18.61 9.06 1.99
N GLN A 294 -19.31 8.93 0.87
CA GLN A 294 -19.96 7.69 0.48
C GLN A 294 -19.35 7.17 -0.83
N PHE A 295 -19.10 5.88 -0.87
CA PHE A 295 -18.58 5.21 -2.05
C PHE A 295 -19.58 4.16 -2.51
N GLN A 296 -19.67 3.99 -3.83
CA GLN A 296 -20.52 2.95 -4.40
C GLN A 296 -19.81 1.61 -4.47
N ARG A 297 -18.48 1.65 -4.62
CA ARG A 297 -17.64 0.46 -4.74
C ARG A 297 -16.35 0.62 -3.97
N ILE A 298 -15.97 -0.46 -3.33
CA ILE A 298 -14.71 -0.59 -2.62
C ILE A 298 -13.85 -1.59 -3.38
N GLY A 299 -12.62 -1.20 -3.70
CA GLY A 299 -11.60 -2.06 -4.27
C GLY A 299 -10.62 -2.52 -3.20
N VAL A 300 -10.28 -3.79 -3.23
CA VAL A 300 -9.25 -4.40 -2.38
C VAL A 300 -8.15 -4.94 -3.28
N PHE A 301 -6.94 -4.47 -3.08
CA PHE A 301 -5.76 -4.88 -3.81
C PHE A 301 -4.73 -5.48 -2.86
N SER A 302 -4.10 -6.55 -3.30
CA SER A 302 -2.97 -7.14 -2.58
C SER A 302 -1.80 -7.41 -3.51
N SER A 303 -0.59 -7.34 -2.97
CA SER A 303 0.65 -7.66 -3.68
C SER A 303 1.57 -8.46 -2.78
N SER A 304 1.87 -9.69 -3.16
CA SER A 304 2.87 -10.50 -2.45
C SER A 304 4.29 -9.95 -2.66
N TYR A 305 4.55 -9.29 -3.79
CA TYR A 305 5.83 -8.65 -4.07
C TYR A 305 6.09 -7.43 -3.19
N GLY A 306 5.05 -6.64 -2.93
CA GLY A 306 5.11 -5.48 -2.04
C GLY A 306 4.83 -5.81 -0.58
N GLY A 307 4.29 -6.99 -0.30
CA GLY A 307 3.88 -7.38 1.05
C GLY A 307 2.79 -6.47 1.60
N LEU A 308 1.75 -6.17 0.80
CA LEU A 308 0.73 -5.19 1.19
C LEU A 308 -0.69 -5.60 0.83
N VAL A 309 -1.63 -5.02 1.57
CA VAL A 309 -3.07 -5.01 1.30
C VAL A 309 -3.56 -3.57 1.28
N CYS A 310 -4.14 -3.14 0.16
CA CYS A 310 -4.58 -1.78 -0.07
C CYS A 310 -6.09 -1.70 -0.31
N PHE A 311 -6.76 -0.74 0.33
CA PHE A 311 -8.18 -0.47 0.19
C PHE A 311 -8.39 0.89 -0.48
N ILE A 312 -9.29 0.93 -1.46
CA ILE A 312 -9.61 2.15 -2.22
C ILE A 312 -11.11 2.29 -2.44
N GLY A 313 -11.60 3.52 -2.50
CA GLY A 313 -12.90 3.83 -3.09
C GLY A 313 -12.74 3.80 -4.63
N SER A 314 -13.16 2.71 -5.28
CA SER A 314 -12.84 2.47 -6.69
C SER A 314 -13.58 3.38 -7.66
N ASP A 315 -14.63 4.06 -7.22
CA ASP A 315 -15.36 5.04 -8.03
C ASP A 315 -14.52 6.29 -8.32
N THR A 316 -13.77 6.74 -7.33
CA THR A 316 -13.01 8.00 -7.33
C THR A 316 -11.51 7.78 -7.21
N MET A 317 -11.06 6.52 -7.10
CA MET A 317 -9.65 6.16 -6.80
C MET A 317 -9.13 6.77 -5.50
N THR A 318 -10.04 7.00 -4.55
CA THR A 318 -9.68 7.54 -3.23
C THR A 318 -9.00 6.46 -2.40
N PRO A 319 -7.75 6.65 -1.94
CA PRO A 319 -7.10 5.70 -1.06
C PRO A 319 -7.78 5.71 0.32
N PHE A 320 -8.02 4.51 0.88
CA PHE A 320 -8.51 4.35 2.23
C PHE A 320 -7.36 4.09 3.18
N TYR A 321 -6.75 2.91 3.04
CA TYR A 321 -5.67 2.47 3.87
C TYR A 321 -4.81 1.42 3.16
N THR A 322 -3.52 1.37 3.51
CA THR A 322 -2.61 0.34 3.03
C THR A 322 -1.91 -0.31 4.22
N PHE A 323 -2.16 -1.59 4.40
CA PHE A 323 -1.43 -2.40 5.38
C PHE A 323 -0.12 -2.89 4.78
N CYS A 324 0.97 -2.69 5.52
CA CYS A 324 2.27 -3.30 5.22
C CYS A 324 2.34 -4.64 5.94
N VAL A 325 2.03 -5.72 5.24
CA VAL A 325 1.91 -7.07 5.81
C VAL A 325 3.25 -7.79 5.87
N GLY A 326 4.14 -7.48 4.94
CA GLY A 326 5.38 -8.24 4.74
C GLY A 326 5.12 -9.49 3.89
N THR A 327 5.75 -10.61 4.24
CA THR A 327 5.59 -11.86 3.50
C THR A 327 4.28 -12.54 3.88
N PHE A 328 3.47 -12.91 2.89
CA PHE A 328 2.28 -13.72 3.13
C PHE A 328 2.68 -15.15 3.49
N THR A 329 2.24 -15.59 4.65
CA THR A 329 2.59 -16.92 5.20
C THR A 329 1.70 -18.04 4.64
N ASP A 330 0.46 -17.71 4.26
CA ASP A 330 -0.51 -18.65 3.73
C ASP A 330 -1.33 -17.99 2.60
N ALA A 331 -2.23 -18.75 1.96
CA ALA A 331 -3.18 -18.24 0.99
C ALA A 331 -4.15 -17.24 1.65
N LEU A 332 -4.37 -16.11 0.99
CA LEU A 332 -5.34 -15.11 1.40
C LEU A 332 -6.68 -15.36 0.72
N HIS A 333 -7.75 -15.39 1.51
CA HIS A 333 -9.12 -15.43 1.04
C HIS A 333 -9.77 -14.06 1.15
N GLN A 334 -10.61 -13.72 0.18
CA GLN A 334 -11.49 -12.56 0.30
C GLN A 334 -12.50 -12.85 1.42
N ALA A 335 -12.71 -11.86 2.29
CA ALA A 335 -13.59 -11.96 3.43
C ALA A 335 -14.61 -10.83 3.42
N VAL A 336 -15.86 -11.18 3.69
CA VAL A 336 -16.99 -10.25 3.62
C VAL A 336 -17.88 -10.43 4.84
N CYS A 337 -18.23 -9.31 5.49
CA CYS A 337 -19.30 -9.22 6.47
C CYS A 337 -20.32 -8.19 5.96
N PRO A 338 -21.56 -8.58 5.63
CA PRO A 338 -22.58 -7.63 5.18
C PRO A 338 -23.13 -6.77 6.32
N GLY A 339 -22.71 -7.03 7.57
CA GLY A 339 -23.27 -6.42 8.77
C GLY A 339 -24.67 -6.95 9.08
N HIS A 340 -25.16 -6.64 10.27
CA HIS A 340 -26.54 -6.91 10.68
C HIS A 340 -27.52 -5.89 10.08
N ASP A 341 -28.80 -6.03 10.38
CA ASP A 341 -29.90 -5.18 9.87
C ASP A 341 -29.72 -3.68 10.16
N ASN A 342 -28.99 -3.31 11.21
CA ASN A 342 -28.77 -1.92 11.64
C ASN A 342 -30.10 -1.12 11.71
N GLN A 343 -31.06 -1.64 12.47
CA GLN A 343 -32.38 -1.04 12.69
C GLN A 343 -33.18 -0.83 11.39
N GLY A 344 -33.10 -1.77 10.46
CA GLY A 344 -33.84 -1.73 9.19
C GLY A 344 -33.17 -0.93 8.08
N THR A 345 -31.97 -0.40 8.30
CA THR A 345 -31.28 0.45 7.32
C THR A 345 -30.26 -0.29 6.45
N ASN A 346 -29.90 -1.53 6.80
CA ASN A 346 -28.79 -2.27 6.19
C ASN A 346 -29.21 -3.53 5.40
N TRP A 347 -30.39 -3.55 4.79
CA TRP A 347 -30.99 -4.71 4.14
C TRP A 347 -30.42 -5.05 2.76
N LYS A 348 -29.70 -4.12 2.12
CA LYS A 348 -29.16 -4.36 0.76
C LYS A 348 -28.03 -5.38 0.76
N PRO A 349 -27.89 -6.17 -0.33
CA PRO A 349 -26.77 -7.09 -0.47
C PRO A 349 -25.44 -6.36 -0.66
N LEU A 350 -24.36 -6.99 -0.25
CA LEU A 350 -23.03 -6.74 -0.82
C LEU A 350 -22.93 -7.56 -2.11
N LEU A 351 -22.48 -6.91 -3.19
CA LEU A 351 -22.33 -7.56 -4.50
C LEU A 351 -20.87 -7.51 -4.95
N ILE A 352 -20.26 -8.65 -5.13
CA ILE A 352 -18.92 -8.77 -5.72
C ILE A 352 -19.02 -8.50 -7.21
N CYS A 353 -18.18 -7.57 -7.70
CA CYS A 353 -18.17 -7.20 -9.09
C CYS A 353 -17.48 -8.29 -9.94
N ASP A 354 -18.10 -8.65 -11.04
CA ASP A 354 -17.59 -9.63 -11.99
C ASP A 354 -16.31 -9.10 -12.67
N ALA A 355 -15.21 -9.84 -12.50
CA ALA A 355 -13.90 -9.50 -13.07
C ALA A 355 -13.92 -9.45 -14.62
N SER A 356 -14.78 -10.24 -15.27
CA SER A 356 -14.90 -10.29 -16.74
C SER A 356 -15.41 -8.97 -17.35
N ARG A 357 -16.08 -8.14 -16.54
CA ARG A 357 -16.60 -6.82 -16.96
C ARG A 357 -15.54 -5.72 -17.03
N PHE A 358 -14.36 -5.99 -16.51
CA PHE A 358 -13.26 -5.02 -16.50
C PHE A 358 -12.46 -5.09 -17.81
N GLY A 359 -12.87 -5.52 -18.88
CA GLY A 359 -12.27 -5.48 -20.23
C GLY A 359 -10.74 -5.67 -20.30
N PRO A 360 -10.19 -6.15 -21.39
CA PRO A 360 -8.75 -6.33 -21.52
C PRO A 360 -8.03 -4.97 -21.48
N ILE A 361 -6.83 -4.96 -20.88
CA ILE A 361 -5.88 -3.84 -21.02
C ILE A 361 -5.42 -3.85 -22.48
N LEU A 362 -5.75 -2.82 -23.23
CA LEU A 362 -5.20 -2.58 -24.56
C LEU A 362 -3.76 -2.04 -24.45
#